data_7936f89df00f5ced2eb30a448c5728a1
#
_entry.id   7936f89df00f5ced2eb30a448c5728a1
#
_cell.length_a   1.000
_cell.length_b   1.000
_cell.length_c   1.000
_cell.angle_alpha   90.00
_cell.angle_beta   90.00
_cell.angle_gamma   90.00
#
_symmetry.space_group_name_H-M   'P 1'
#
loop_
_entity.id
_entity.type
_entity.pdbx_description
1 polymer ?
#
loop_
_entity_poly.entity_id
_entity_poly.type
_entity_poly.pdbx_seq_one_letter_code
_entity_poly.pdbx_strand_id
1 'polypeptide(L)'
;MKGLKTILNGLLLLTMAVGTMSCQGLIDAVLGNDDVPVSTDVPSAKKMLLVVMGERYEVALPASEPLNLRTLTNEFDITVKVLNASDFSSVTIGGKPLAGGVCTLRAPEVLDASTYIDVNYATGSQQGSVKLRTYPKQLFTMGSTGEGVIPGDFYLSFIFQPLIMKVDNQGRLVYYRFEPTEANGTFQEQGFWDFKKHVFSGKTYYSYHAPDPTFKDRAFTGYVPGMRILMDEHYVPVDTIHALASSDGYLPAGSPLDGHDFYFFSPTHWIASASYVEREVNGVKRAVGYLQEVDGGKVVFDWWSTDHPEMLDWAEAMTTFDTSYDYVHFNSVDVMPDGNWLLSFRAISTIAKVSHADGAILWALHGEAGSLYEGFSGQHYARYHQKSDGNYITVFDNGNARQPGLTRTLRLKVQEDANSISVSSKENLIESSPSYFTQACGALLDFGNQGFVVGWGWSTETGNCNRLVSEYAPDGSLRFELHHLLNNPMSVNPSYRCVKCE
;
A
#
# COMPACT_ATOMS: atom_id res chain seq x y z
N MET A 1 28.25 48.65 11.94
CA MET A 1 28.49 47.22 11.78
C MET A 1 28.69 46.58 13.14
N LYS A 2 27.64 46.50 13.92
CA LYS A 2 27.53 45.71 15.15
C LYS A 2 26.05 45.32 15.23
N GLY A 3 25.69 44.11 14.83
CA GLY A 3 24.29 43.65 14.87
C GLY A 3 24.01 42.35 14.12
N LEU A 4 25.03 41.57 13.76
CA LEU A 4 24.80 40.33 12.97
C LEU A 4 25.54 39.12 13.54
N LYS A 5 25.79 39.08 14.86
CA LYS A 5 26.46 37.92 15.50
C LYS A 5 25.66 37.21 16.59
N THR A 6 24.37 37.55 16.78
CA THR A 6 23.58 36.98 17.88
C THR A 6 22.45 36.04 17.41
N ILE A 7 22.32 35.80 16.11
CA ILE A 7 21.27 34.92 15.57
C ILE A 7 21.80 33.53 15.14
N LEU A 8 23.13 33.36 15.09
CA LEU A 8 23.71 32.07 14.62
C LEU A 8 24.04 31.04 15.72
N ASN A 9 23.86 31.38 17.00
CA ASN A 9 24.12 30.46 18.11
C ASN A 9 22.87 29.85 18.74
N GLY A 10 21.68 30.10 18.19
CA GLY A 10 20.42 29.50 18.65
C GLY A 10 19.95 28.29 17.83
N LEU A 11 20.59 28.03 16.68
CA LEU A 11 20.15 26.97 15.76
C LEU A 11 21.06 25.73 15.73
N LEU A 12 22.08 25.68 16.57
CA LEU A 12 23.04 24.53 16.57
C LEU A 12 22.95 23.63 17.80
N LEU A 13 21.88 23.73 18.59
CA LEU A 13 21.67 22.92 19.79
C LEU A 13 20.36 22.10 19.77
N LEU A 14 19.70 22.01 18.59
CA LEU A 14 18.48 21.18 18.43
C LEU A 14 18.65 19.99 17.48
N THR A 15 19.87 19.66 17.06
CA THR A 15 20.13 18.57 16.11
C THR A 15 20.92 17.40 16.69
N MET A 16 20.99 17.27 18.03
CA MET A 16 21.61 16.10 18.67
C MET A 16 20.76 15.50 19.79
N ALA A 17 19.48 15.29 19.56
CA ALA A 17 18.63 14.50 20.45
C ALA A 17 17.50 13.76 19.70
N VAL A 18 17.79 13.26 18.49
CA VAL A 18 16.94 12.27 17.82
C VAL A 18 17.76 11.00 17.66
N GLY A 19 18.21 10.47 18.78
CA GLY A 19 18.78 9.16 18.90
C GLY A 19 17.81 8.31 19.70
N THR A 20 17.22 7.29 19.07
CA THR A 20 16.57 6.14 19.69
C THR A 20 15.39 6.46 20.61
N MET A 21 14.31 7.03 20.10
CA MET A 21 13.00 6.81 20.69
C MET A 21 12.38 5.58 20.00
N SER A 22 12.20 4.51 20.77
CA SER A 22 11.37 3.38 20.34
C SER A 22 9.94 3.87 20.14
N CYS A 23 9.19 3.24 19.22
CA CYS A 23 7.77 3.57 18.97
C CYS A 23 6.92 3.60 20.24
N GLN A 24 7.33 2.90 21.30
CA GLN A 24 6.70 2.98 22.61
C GLN A 24 6.77 4.42 23.18
N GLY A 25 7.86 5.14 22.98
CA GLY A 25 7.98 6.55 23.40
C GLY A 25 7.07 7.50 22.62
N LEU A 26 6.77 7.18 21.37
CA LEU A 26 5.81 7.96 20.56
C LEU A 26 4.36 7.64 20.98
N ILE A 27 4.07 6.37 21.29
CA ILE A 27 2.77 5.93 21.82
C ILE A 27 2.54 6.54 23.21
N ASP A 28 3.54 6.54 24.07
CA ASP A 28 3.46 7.15 25.40
C ASP A 28 3.37 8.68 25.32
N ALA A 29 4.03 9.32 24.33
CA ALA A 29 3.89 10.74 24.06
C ALA A 29 2.52 11.11 23.45
N VAL A 30 1.88 10.19 22.73
CA VAL A 30 0.53 10.37 22.15
C VAL A 30 -0.56 9.99 23.16
N LEU A 31 -0.32 9.04 24.04
CA LEU A 31 -1.30 8.53 25.01
C LEU A 31 -1.04 8.97 26.46
N GLY A 32 0.13 9.50 26.78
CA GLY A 32 0.65 9.57 28.12
C GLY A 32 0.91 10.94 28.77
N ASN A 33 0.60 12.08 28.18
CA ASN A 33 0.72 13.34 28.89
C ASN A 33 -0.56 14.17 28.83
N ASP A 34 -1.25 14.21 29.94
CA ASP A 34 -2.42 15.06 30.22
C ASP A 34 -2.05 16.55 30.41
N ASP A 35 -0.76 16.93 30.29
CA ASP A 35 -0.28 18.29 30.46
C ASP A 35 -0.07 18.99 29.10
N VAL A 36 -1.16 19.33 28.44
CA VAL A 36 -1.15 20.42 27.46
C VAL A 36 -1.37 21.72 28.27
N PRO A 37 -0.45 22.72 28.20
CA PRO A 37 -0.66 23.98 28.88
C PRO A 37 -1.95 24.61 28.33
N VAL A 38 -2.96 24.74 29.17
CA VAL A 38 -4.18 25.48 28.86
C VAL A 38 -3.79 26.96 28.80
N SER A 39 -3.70 27.51 27.60
CA SER A 39 -3.62 28.95 27.38
C SER A 39 -4.92 29.58 27.84
N THR A 40 -4.86 30.44 28.86
CA THR A 40 -6.01 31.02 29.54
C THR A 40 -6.54 32.31 28.93
N ASP A 41 -6.06 32.75 27.78
CA ASP A 41 -6.41 34.07 27.25
C ASP A 41 -6.80 34.06 25.76
N VAL A 42 -7.89 33.46 25.42
CA VAL A 42 -8.75 33.83 24.24
C VAL A 42 -10.19 33.39 24.57
N PRO A 43 -11.28 34.17 24.26
CA PRO A 43 -12.62 33.61 24.27
C PRO A 43 -12.70 32.58 23.17
N SER A 44 -12.33 31.36 23.52
CA SER A 44 -12.17 30.27 22.58
C SER A 44 -13.51 29.91 21.97
N ALA A 45 -13.58 29.89 20.66
CA ALA A 45 -14.57 29.03 20.01
C ALA A 45 -14.53 27.70 20.75
N LYS A 46 -15.66 27.25 21.31
CA LYS A 46 -15.72 26.00 22.05
C LYS A 46 -15.30 24.91 21.10
N LYS A 47 -14.33 24.12 21.51
CA LYS A 47 -13.79 23.02 20.72
C LYS A 47 -14.06 21.70 21.47
N MET A 48 -14.26 20.63 20.72
CA MET A 48 -14.22 19.28 21.25
C MET A 48 -12.96 18.58 20.77
N LEU A 49 -12.18 18.01 21.67
CA LEU A 49 -10.97 17.27 21.38
C LEU A 49 -11.24 15.78 21.52
N LEU A 50 -11.19 15.05 20.42
CA LEU A 50 -11.51 13.62 20.34
C LEU A 50 -10.27 12.79 20.04
N VAL A 51 -10.21 11.59 20.57
CA VAL A 51 -9.32 10.51 20.10
C VAL A 51 -10.20 9.32 19.75
N VAL A 52 -10.14 8.88 18.51
CA VAL A 52 -10.87 7.71 18.00
C VAL A 52 -9.84 6.75 17.40
N MET A 53 -9.74 5.53 17.92
CA MET A 53 -8.75 4.53 17.47
C MET A 53 -7.31 5.09 17.36
N GLY A 54 -6.90 5.90 18.36
CA GLY A 54 -5.59 6.52 18.42
C GLY A 54 -5.43 7.81 17.58
N GLU A 55 -6.35 8.13 16.69
CA GLU A 55 -6.33 9.34 15.88
C GLU A 55 -6.93 10.53 16.63
N ARG A 56 -6.24 11.67 16.62
CA ARG A 56 -6.70 12.91 17.24
C ARG A 56 -7.49 13.76 16.26
N TYR A 57 -8.58 14.32 16.77
CA TYR A 57 -9.46 15.24 16.04
C TYR A 57 -9.79 16.46 16.89
N GLU A 58 -9.82 17.62 16.25
CA GLU A 58 -10.28 18.86 16.83
C GLU A 58 -11.54 19.33 16.09
N VAL A 59 -12.62 19.55 16.82
CA VAL A 59 -13.90 19.94 16.26
C VAL A 59 -14.33 21.27 16.84
N ALA A 60 -14.46 22.30 16.01
CA ALA A 60 -15.04 23.59 16.41
C ALA A 60 -16.52 23.44 16.74
N LEU A 61 -17.00 24.10 17.77
CA LEU A 61 -18.40 24.02 18.20
C LEU A 61 -19.10 25.40 18.15
N PRO A 62 -20.34 25.45 17.64
CA PRO A 62 -21.10 24.33 17.11
C PRO A 62 -20.51 23.81 15.79
N ALA A 63 -20.54 22.50 15.59
CA ALA A 63 -20.07 21.89 14.35
C ALA A 63 -21.06 22.18 13.22
N SER A 64 -20.57 22.73 12.10
CA SER A 64 -21.37 22.98 10.90
C SER A 64 -21.41 21.77 9.96
N GLU A 65 -20.36 20.94 9.99
CA GLU A 65 -20.18 19.79 9.12
C GLU A 65 -19.83 18.55 9.93
N PRO A 66 -20.13 17.36 9.43
CA PRO A 66 -19.69 16.11 10.02
C PRO A 66 -18.16 15.99 10.01
N LEU A 67 -17.60 15.50 11.10
CA LEU A 67 -16.18 15.12 11.16
C LEU A 67 -15.96 13.78 10.48
N ASN A 68 -15.11 13.74 9.46
CA ASN A 68 -14.73 12.49 8.82
C ASN A 68 -13.71 11.72 9.67
N LEU A 69 -14.06 10.50 10.07
CA LEU A 69 -13.10 9.60 10.72
C LEU A 69 -12.11 9.06 9.68
N ARG A 70 -10.82 9.13 10.00
CA ARG A 70 -9.74 8.67 9.11
C ARG A 70 -9.52 7.17 9.14
N THR A 71 -9.86 6.53 10.25
CA THR A 71 -9.69 5.08 10.43
C THR A 71 -10.83 4.50 11.25
N LEU A 72 -11.30 3.32 10.86
CA LEU A 72 -12.33 2.60 11.59
C LEU A 72 -12.25 1.10 11.27
N THR A 73 -12.66 0.27 12.23
CA THR A 73 -12.77 -1.18 12.07
C THR A 73 -14.11 -1.67 12.63
N ASN A 74 -14.59 -2.82 12.12
CA ASN A 74 -15.70 -3.55 12.70
C ASN A 74 -15.27 -4.82 13.45
N GLU A 75 -13.97 -5.06 13.59
CA GLU A 75 -13.41 -6.24 14.26
C GLU A 75 -13.27 -6.07 15.77
N PHE A 76 -13.06 -4.83 16.22
CA PHE A 76 -12.77 -4.50 17.63
C PHE A 76 -13.72 -3.43 18.13
N ASP A 77 -13.94 -3.39 19.43
CA ASP A 77 -14.67 -2.30 20.05
C ASP A 77 -13.97 -0.96 19.78
N ILE A 78 -14.77 0.05 19.42
CA ILE A 78 -14.28 1.39 19.12
C ILE A 78 -14.30 2.22 20.40
N THR A 79 -13.14 2.69 20.80
CA THR A 79 -12.99 3.60 21.92
C THR A 79 -12.92 5.03 21.44
N VAL A 80 -13.82 5.88 21.93
CA VAL A 80 -13.83 7.33 21.70
C VAL A 80 -13.51 8.01 23.03
N LYS A 81 -12.39 8.74 23.09
CA LYS A 81 -11.99 9.55 24.23
C LYS A 81 -12.25 11.02 23.93
N VAL A 82 -12.86 11.73 24.89
CA VAL A 82 -13.02 13.20 24.86
C VAL A 82 -12.00 13.78 25.82
N LEU A 83 -10.94 14.41 25.28
CA LEU A 83 -9.80 14.89 26.08
C LEU A 83 -10.17 16.07 26.98
N ASN A 84 -11.11 16.91 26.55
CA ASN A 84 -11.61 18.06 27.32
C ASN A 84 -13.03 17.82 27.83
N ALA A 85 -13.33 16.61 28.30
CA ALA A 85 -14.68 16.24 28.79
C ALA A 85 -15.18 17.15 29.92
N SER A 86 -14.28 17.71 30.73
CA SER A 86 -14.59 18.64 31.83
C SER A 86 -15.20 19.97 31.36
N ASP A 87 -15.05 20.34 30.10
CA ASP A 87 -15.61 21.58 29.53
C ASP A 87 -17.12 21.44 29.25
N PHE A 88 -17.65 20.24 29.38
CA PHE A 88 -19.03 19.92 29.08
C PHE A 88 -19.77 19.44 30.34
N SER A 89 -21.02 19.86 30.50
CA SER A 89 -21.89 19.37 31.57
C SER A 89 -22.36 17.93 31.30
N SER A 90 -22.45 17.53 30.02
CA SER A 90 -22.67 16.14 29.61
C SER A 90 -22.16 15.89 28.21
N VAL A 91 -21.71 14.66 27.96
CA VAL A 91 -21.39 14.13 26.62
C VAL A 91 -21.92 12.71 26.51
N THR A 92 -22.60 12.40 25.41
CA THR A 92 -22.95 11.03 25.07
C THR A 92 -22.48 10.72 23.65
N ILE A 93 -22.04 9.49 23.40
CA ILE A 93 -21.55 9.02 22.11
C ILE A 93 -22.34 7.77 21.73
N GLY A 94 -23.05 7.83 20.57
CA GLY A 94 -23.97 6.75 20.17
C GLY A 94 -25.03 6.47 21.25
N GLY A 95 -25.46 7.51 21.96
CA GLY A 95 -26.43 7.42 23.06
C GLY A 95 -25.87 6.93 24.40
N LYS A 96 -24.58 6.55 24.49
CA LYS A 96 -23.93 6.08 25.70
C LYS A 96 -23.19 7.23 26.41
N PRO A 97 -23.26 7.36 27.73
CA PRO A 97 -22.53 8.38 28.48
C PRO A 97 -21.05 8.06 28.55
N LEU A 98 -20.22 9.09 28.80
CA LEU A 98 -18.80 8.91 29.05
C LEU A 98 -18.57 8.34 30.46
N ALA A 99 -17.62 7.40 30.55
CA ALA A 99 -17.07 6.92 31.82
C ALA A 99 -15.58 7.31 31.87
N GLY A 100 -15.23 8.25 32.76
CA GLY A 100 -13.84 8.76 32.84
C GLY A 100 -13.36 9.43 31.54
N GLY A 101 -14.24 10.13 30.82
CA GLY A 101 -13.91 10.76 29.56
C GLY A 101 -13.90 9.82 28.35
N VAL A 102 -14.25 8.55 28.50
CA VAL A 102 -14.18 7.51 27.46
C VAL A 102 -15.56 6.89 27.24
N CYS A 103 -15.87 6.58 25.99
CA CYS A 103 -17.00 5.74 25.59
C CYS A 103 -16.53 4.62 24.67
N THR A 104 -17.00 3.39 24.92
CA THR A 104 -16.72 2.22 24.07
C THR A 104 -17.98 1.80 23.34
N LEU A 105 -17.87 1.64 22.04
CA LEU A 105 -18.93 1.24 21.12
C LEU A 105 -18.60 -0.10 20.46
N ARG A 106 -19.59 -0.95 20.25
CA ARG A 106 -19.38 -2.16 19.44
C ARG A 106 -19.21 -1.78 17.98
N ALA A 107 -18.08 -2.13 17.42
CA ALA A 107 -17.72 -1.78 16.05
C ALA A 107 -18.74 -2.25 15.00
N PRO A 108 -19.25 -3.50 15.01
CA PRO A 108 -20.28 -3.94 14.06
C PRO A 108 -21.55 -3.10 14.11
N GLU A 109 -21.97 -2.68 15.32
CA GLU A 109 -23.17 -1.84 15.48
C GLU A 109 -22.96 -0.46 14.83
N VAL A 110 -21.76 0.10 14.95
CA VAL A 110 -21.42 1.41 14.38
C VAL A 110 -21.38 1.36 12.86
N LEU A 111 -20.70 0.38 12.28
CA LEU A 111 -20.53 0.27 10.83
C LEU A 111 -21.79 -0.27 10.13
N ASP A 112 -22.61 -1.06 10.83
CA ASP A 112 -23.79 -1.68 10.25
C ASP A 112 -25.05 -0.81 10.32
N ALA A 113 -25.18 0.04 11.34
CA ALA A 113 -26.42 0.77 11.61
C ALA A 113 -26.48 2.16 10.96
N SER A 114 -25.34 2.86 10.81
CA SER A 114 -25.35 4.27 10.38
C SER A 114 -24.01 4.65 9.73
N THR A 115 -24.07 5.65 8.84
CA THR A 115 -22.87 6.33 8.33
C THR A 115 -22.35 7.40 9.31
N TYR A 116 -22.97 7.54 10.48
CA TYR A 116 -22.62 8.53 11.49
C TYR A 116 -22.67 7.96 12.89
N ILE A 117 -21.76 8.43 13.74
CA ILE A 117 -21.84 8.29 15.19
C ILE A 117 -22.17 9.66 15.74
N ASP A 118 -23.31 9.79 16.43
CA ASP A 118 -23.71 11.04 17.04
C ASP A 118 -22.97 11.24 18.36
N VAL A 119 -22.31 12.38 18.52
CA VAL A 119 -21.72 12.87 19.76
C VAL A 119 -22.56 14.05 20.23
N ASN A 120 -23.46 13.82 21.18
CA ASN A 120 -24.27 14.87 21.76
C ASN A 120 -23.56 15.46 22.97
N TYR A 121 -23.58 16.77 23.10
CA TYR A 121 -22.95 17.49 24.19
C TYR A 121 -23.85 18.58 24.75
N ALA A 122 -23.66 18.88 26.04
CA ALA A 122 -24.23 20.06 26.67
C ALA A 122 -23.12 20.84 27.41
N THR A 123 -23.25 22.15 27.39
CA THR A 123 -22.52 23.07 28.26
C THR A 123 -23.53 23.76 29.16
N GLY A 124 -23.15 24.55 30.13
CA GLY A 124 -24.13 25.20 31.02
C GLY A 124 -25.21 26.03 30.32
N SER A 125 -25.02 26.44 29.06
CA SER A 125 -25.96 27.30 28.31
C SER A 125 -26.31 26.82 26.91
N GLN A 126 -25.67 25.78 26.39
CA GLN A 126 -25.85 25.31 25.02
C GLN A 126 -25.90 23.79 24.96
N GLN A 127 -26.67 23.27 24.02
CA GLN A 127 -26.70 21.89 23.62
C GLN A 127 -26.37 21.79 22.12
N GLY A 128 -25.73 20.71 21.72
CA GLY A 128 -25.37 20.49 20.33
C GLY A 128 -25.01 19.03 20.03
N SER A 129 -24.77 18.78 18.79
CA SER A 129 -24.33 17.47 18.31
C SER A 129 -23.19 17.63 17.31
N VAL A 130 -22.23 16.72 17.38
CA VAL A 130 -21.21 16.50 16.35
C VAL A 130 -21.51 15.15 15.73
N LYS A 131 -21.53 15.08 14.41
CA LYS A 131 -21.64 13.82 13.68
C LYS A 131 -20.26 13.37 13.26
N LEU A 132 -19.83 12.22 13.76
CA LEU A 132 -18.63 11.56 13.26
C LEU A 132 -19.04 10.73 12.05
N ARG A 133 -18.55 11.10 10.87
CA ARG A 133 -18.85 10.35 9.65
C ARG A 133 -17.97 9.13 9.58
N THR A 134 -18.59 7.97 9.47
CA THR A 134 -17.94 6.71 9.09
C THR A 134 -17.97 6.56 7.58
N TYR A 135 -17.15 5.65 7.04
CA TYR A 135 -17.27 5.32 5.63
C TYR A 135 -18.62 4.67 5.35
N PRO A 136 -19.28 4.99 4.21
CA PRO A 136 -20.56 4.39 3.89
C PRO A 136 -20.42 2.89 3.74
N LYS A 137 -21.37 2.16 4.30
CA LYS A 137 -21.44 0.71 4.35
C LYS A 137 -21.32 0.02 2.98
N GLN A 138 -21.82 0.68 1.94
CA GLN A 138 -21.87 0.16 0.59
C GLN A 138 -20.98 0.98 -0.35
N LEU A 139 -19.67 0.71 -0.29
CA LEU A 139 -18.73 1.22 -1.29
C LEU A 139 -18.61 0.27 -2.49
N PHE A 140 -19.09 -0.95 -2.33
CA PHE A 140 -18.89 -2.03 -3.28
C PHE A 140 -20.20 -2.72 -3.64
N THR A 141 -20.30 -3.19 -4.87
CA THR A 141 -21.29 -4.18 -5.30
C THR A 141 -20.60 -5.52 -5.53
N MET A 142 -21.25 -6.59 -5.13
CA MET A 142 -20.81 -7.94 -5.46
C MET A 142 -21.44 -8.39 -6.78
N GLY A 143 -20.60 -8.89 -7.69
CA GLY A 143 -21.04 -9.32 -9.02
C GLY A 143 -21.40 -10.78 -9.12
N SER A 144 -20.96 -11.66 -8.20
CA SER A 144 -21.27 -13.09 -8.21
C SER A 144 -21.18 -13.68 -6.81
N THR A 145 -21.98 -14.70 -6.57
CA THR A 145 -22.04 -15.43 -5.31
C THR A 145 -21.90 -16.92 -5.59
N GLY A 146 -20.76 -17.33 -6.17
CA GLY A 146 -20.47 -18.75 -6.31
C GLY A 146 -20.27 -19.43 -4.95
N GLU A 147 -20.63 -20.69 -4.84
CA GLU A 147 -20.25 -21.50 -3.68
C GLU A 147 -18.74 -21.75 -3.69
N GLY A 148 -18.14 -21.91 -2.51
CA GLY A 148 -16.76 -22.33 -2.38
C GLY A 148 -15.72 -21.22 -2.58
N VAL A 149 -16.02 -20.01 -2.11
CA VAL A 149 -15.06 -18.89 -2.07
C VAL A 149 -13.84 -19.28 -1.22
N ILE A 150 -12.65 -18.95 -1.70
CA ILE A 150 -11.40 -19.17 -0.97
C ILE A 150 -11.48 -18.44 0.38
N PRO A 151 -11.11 -19.05 1.51
CA PRO A 151 -11.06 -18.36 2.79
C PRO A 151 -10.14 -17.16 2.78
N GLY A 152 -10.39 -16.19 3.67
CA GLY A 152 -9.58 -15.00 3.84
C GLY A 152 -10.23 -13.71 3.34
N ASP A 153 -9.65 -12.59 3.75
CA ASP A 153 -10.13 -11.26 3.44
C ASP A 153 -9.35 -10.64 2.28
N PHE A 154 -9.99 -9.67 1.62
CA PHE A 154 -9.38 -8.88 0.56
C PHE A 154 -8.75 -7.62 1.13
N TYR A 155 -7.51 -7.34 0.73
CA TYR A 155 -6.73 -6.15 1.11
C TYR A 155 -6.56 -5.29 -0.13
N LEU A 156 -7.21 -4.13 -0.12
CA LEU A 156 -7.26 -3.20 -1.24
C LEU A 156 -6.42 -1.96 -0.95
N SER A 157 -5.73 -1.51 -1.97
CA SER A 157 -4.98 -0.26 -2.00
C SER A 157 -5.26 0.48 -3.30
N PHE A 158 -5.11 1.82 -3.30
CA PHE A 158 -5.57 2.66 -4.40
C PHE A 158 -4.46 3.57 -4.93
N ILE A 159 -4.48 3.84 -6.26
CA ILE A 159 -3.38 4.56 -6.92
C ILE A 159 -3.37 6.04 -6.55
N PHE A 160 -4.53 6.69 -6.52
CA PHE A 160 -4.64 8.14 -6.42
C PHE A 160 -5.28 8.63 -5.12
N GLN A 161 -5.64 7.74 -4.22
CA GLN A 161 -6.19 8.11 -2.91
C GLN A 161 -5.41 7.46 -1.79
N PRO A 162 -5.08 8.21 -0.73
CA PRO A 162 -4.43 7.66 0.46
C PRO A 162 -5.46 6.86 1.28
N LEU A 163 -5.86 5.74 0.72
CA LEU A 163 -6.89 4.84 1.22
C LEU A 163 -6.44 3.40 1.12
N ILE A 164 -6.59 2.66 2.20
CA ILE A 164 -6.54 1.20 2.24
C ILE A 164 -7.82 0.67 2.84
N MET A 165 -8.24 -0.51 2.39
CA MET A 165 -9.44 -1.18 2.88
C MET A 165 -9.21 -2.67 3.04
N LYS A 166 -9.84 -3.23 4.08
CA LYS A 166 -10.01 -4.67 4.25
C LYS A 166 -11.48 -4.99 4.07
N VAL A 167 -11.77 -5.96 3.21
CA VAL A 167 -13.14 -6.37 2.83
C VAL A 167 -13.22 -7.88 2.98
N ASP A 168 -14.28 -8.38 3.58
CA ASP A 168 -14.48 -9.82 3.74
C ASP A 168 -15.03 -10.50 2.48
N ASN A 169 -15.14 -11.83 2.52
CA ASN A 169 -15.70 -12.64 1.45
C ASN A 169 -17.16 -12.34 1.09
N GLN A 170 -17.84 -11.52 1.86
CA GLN A 170 -19.21 -11.08 1.61
C GLN A 170 -19.27 -9.65 1.06
N GLY A 171 -18.11 -9.06 0.74
CA GLY A 171 -18.02 -7.68 0.26
C GLY A 171 -18.28 -6.63 1.33
N ARG A 172 -18.24 -6.99 2.61
CA ARG A 172 -18.45 -6.06 3.71
C ARG A 172 -17.14 -5.40 4.10
N LEU A 173 -17.19 -4.09 4.32
CA LEU A 173 -16.05 -3.33 4.82
C LEU A 173 -15.74 -3.75 6.26
N VAL A 174 -14.51 -4.24 6.48
CA VAL A 174 -14.00 -4.69 7.79
C VAL A 174 -13.16 -3.61 8.45
N TYR A 175 -12.29 -2.98 7.67
CA TYR A 175 -11.40 -1.92 8.12
C TYR A 175 -11.12 -0.96 6.98
N TYR A 176 -10.91 0.30 7.29
CA TYR A 176 -10.32 1.28 6.38
C TYR A 176 -9.38 2.22 7.12
N ARG A 177 -8.42 2.76 6.37
CA ARG A 177 -7.65 3.94 6.73
C ARG A 177 -7.63 4.90 5.54
N PHE A 178 -8.03 6.12 5.80
CA PHE A 178 -8.07 7.20 4.82
C PHE A 178 -7.44 8.45 5.40
N GLU A 179 -6.43 9.00 4.73
CA GLU A 179 -5.83 10.28 5.11
C GLU A 179 -6.26 11.33 4.09
N PRO A 180 -7.29 12.16 4.41
CA PRO A 180 -7.70 13.21 3.51
C PRO A 180 -6.56 14.21 3.39
N THR A 181 -6.07 14.43 2.18
CA THR A 181 -5.18 15.54 1.87
C THR A 181 -6.02 16.80 1.79
N GLU A 182 -5.47 17.94 2.20
CA GLU A 182 -6.16 19.22 2.02
C GLU A 182 -6.46 19.40 0.53
N ALA A 183 -7.75 19.46 0.20
CA ALA A 183 -8.25 19.45 -1.16
C ALA A 183 -7.78 20.68 -1.93
N ASN A 184 -6.66 20.58 -2.63
CA ASN A 184 -6.29 21.48 -3.71
C ASN A 184 -6.67 20.92 -5.09
N GLY A 185 -7.74 20.14 -5.16
CA GLY A 185 -8.49 19.87 -6.40
C GLY A 185 -7.73 19.34 -7.61
N THR A 186 -6.49 18.93 -7.48
CA THR A 186 -5.73 18.36 -8.57
C THR A 186 -5.54 16.87 -8.36
N PHE A 187 -5.85 16.08 -9.37
CA PHE A 187 -5.75 14.61 -9.47
C PHE A 187 -4.35 14.01 -9.27
N GLN A 188 -3.49 14.65 -8.49
CA GLN A 188 -2.09 14.26 -8.32
C GLN A 188 -1.78 13.72 -6.91
N GLU A 189 -2.80 13.31 -6.18
CA GLU A 189 -2.57 12.70 -4.88
C GLU A 189 -2.10 11.28 -5.06
N GLN A 190 -0.94 10.98 -4.50
CA GLN A 190 -0.41 9.63 -4.46
C GLN A 190 -1.21 8.81 -3.44
N GLY A 191 -1.66 7.63 -3.86
CA GLY A 191 -2.42 6.74 -3.00
C GLY A 191 -1.56 5.93 -2.03
N PHE A 192 -2.21 5.26 -1.11
CA PHE A 192 -1.60 4.18 -0.35
C PHE A 192 -1.50 2.94 -1.21
N TRP A 193 -0.31 2.31 -1.25
CA TRP A 193 -0.05 1.16 -2.10
C TRP A 193 0.24 -0.10 -1.28
N ASP A 194 0.04 -1.25 -1.89
CA ASP A 194 0.51 -2.56 -1.45
C ASP A 194 0.12 -2.92 0.01
N PHE A 195 -1.17 -2.82 0.31
CA PHE A 195 -1.71 -3.20 1.61
C PHE A 195 -1.76 -4.72 1.74
N LYS A 196 -1.13 -5.27 2.78
CA LYS A 196 -0.97 -6.71 3.01
C LYS A 196 -1.09 -7.08 4.48
N LYS A 197 -1.53 -8.33 4.74
CA LYS A 197 -1.43 -9.02 6.03
C LYS A 197 -0.15 -9.85 6.07
N HIS A 198 0.47 -9.92 7.23
CA HIS A 198 1.62 -10.76 7.53
C HIS A 198 1.38 -11.51 8.84
N VAL A 199 1.96 -12.71 8.95
CA VAL A 199 1.93 -13.49 10.20
C VAL A 199 3.37 -13.88 10.54
N PHE A 200 3.88 -13.38 11.65
CA PHE A 200 5.23 -13.69 12.15
C PHE A 200 5.14 -14.29 13.54
N SER A 201 5.64 -15.52 13.70
CA SER A 201 5.61 -16.23 15.00
C SER A 201 4.22 -16.24 15.65
N GLY A 202 3.16 -16.41 14.83
CA GLY A 202 1.77 -16.46 15.28
C GLY A 202 1.13 -15.13 15.61
N LYS A 203 1.83 -14.00 15.39
CA LYS A 203 1.27 -12.64 15.53
C LYS A 203 0.93 -12.08 14.15
N THR A 204 -0.23 -11.43 14.07
CA THR A 204 -0.68 -10.75 12.85
C THR A 204 -0.13 -9.33 12.82
N TYR A 205 0.32 -8.94 11.63
CA TYR A 205 0.70 -7.58 11.29
C TYR A 205 0.07 -7.19 9.96
N TYR A 206 -0.04 -5.90 9.74
CA TYR A 206 -0.46 -5.33 8.46
C TYR A 206 0.58 -4.33 8.00
N SER A 207 0.74 -4.17 6.69
CA SER A 207 1.63 -3.13 6.18
C SER A 207 1.08 -2.50 4.91
N TYR A 208 1.39 -1.24 4.70
CA TYR A 208 1.10 -0.52 3.47
C TYR A 208 2.18 0.52 3.20
N HIS A 209 2.29 0.94 1.95
CA HIS A 209 3.18 2.04 1.57
C HIS A 209 2.40 3.35 1.63
N ALA A 210 2.94 4.33 2.36
CA ALA A 210 2.43 5.69 2.43
C ALA A 210 3.37 6.64 1.68
N PRO A 211 2.86 7.52 0.80
CA PRO A 211 3.68 8.49 0.08
C PRO A 211 4.29 9.52 1.05
N ASP A 212 5.51 9.95 0.75
CA ASP A 212 6.15 11.04 1.45
C ASP A 212 5.69 12.39 0.84
N PRO A 213 5.02 13.24 1.60
CA PRO A 213 4.49 14.51 1.08
C PRO A 213 5.58 15.48 0.62
N THR A 214 6.83 15.27 0.98
CA THR A 214 7.96 16.12 0.53
C THR A 214 8.37 15.84 -0.92
N PHE A 215 7.94 14.73 -1.51
CA PHE A 215 8.26 14.31 -2.88
C PHE A 215 7.10 14.48 -3.87
N LYS A 216 6.15 15.38 -3.61
CA LYS A 216 4.92 15.57 -4.42
C LYS A 216 5.16 15.79 -5.91
N ASP A 217 6.28 16.38 -6.31
CA ASP A 217 6.54 16.76 -7.70
C ASP A 217 7.08 15.62 -8.58
N ARG A 218 7.29 14.43 -8.05
CA ARG A 218 7.90 13.30 -8.74
C ARG A 218 6.93 12.17 -9.13
N ALA A 219 5.64 12.40 -9.03
CA ALA A 219 4.59 11.38 -9.18
C ALA A 219 4.40 10.84 -10.61
N PHE A 220 5.05 11.40 -11.63
CA PHE A 220 4.73 11.09 -13.03
C PHE A 220 5.46 9.88 -13.63
N THR A 221 6.43 9.32 -12.95
CA THR A 221 7.23 8.22 -13.47
C THR A 221 6.69 6.83 -13.12
N GLY A 222 5.55 6.76 -12.42
CA GLY A 222 4.98 5.49 -11.96
C GLY A 222 5.53 4.98 -10.62
N TYR A 223 6.47 5.72 -10.01
CA TYR A 223 6.96 5.45 -8.66
C TYR A 223 6.21 6.29 -7.62
N VAL A 224 6.09 5.77 -6.40
CA VAL A 224 5.54 6.49 -5.25
C VAL A 224 6.60 6.53 -4.15
N PRO A 225 7.43 7.61 -4.12
CA PRO A 225 8.40 7.78 -3.04
C PRO A 225 7.70 7.91 -1.70
N GLY A 226 8.12 7.10 -0.72
CA GLY A 226 7.45 7.13 0.58
C GLY A 226 8.10 6.24 1.62
N MET A 227 7.27 5.73 2.49
CA MET A 227 7.66 4.90 3.62
C MET A 227 6.75 3.68 3.77
N ARG A 228 7.26 2.60 4.32
CA ARG A 228 6.44 1.46 4.68
C ARG A 228 5.94 1.60 6.10
N ILE A 229 4.64 1.60 6.28
CA ILE A 229 4.00 1.58 7.60
C ILE A 229 3.74 0.13 7.97
N LEU A 230 4.25 -0.30 9.12
CA LEU A 230 3.93 -1.58 9.73
C LEU A 230 2.96 -1.35 10.89
N MET A 231 1.87 -2.09 10.92
CA MET A 231 0.83 -2.02 11.95
C MET A 231 0.70 -3.36 12.66
N ASP A 232 0.28 -3.34 13.91
CA ASP A 232 -0.07 -4.54 14.67
C ASP A 232 -1.46 -5.10 14.28
N GLU A 233 -1.91 -6.14 15.01
CA GLU A 233 -3.21 -6.80 14.82
C GLU A 233 -4.42 -5.89 15.07
N HIS A 234 -4.21 -4.74 15.73
CA HIS A 234 -5.23 -3.73 16.01
C HIS A 234 -5.15 -2.53 15.06
N TYR A 235 -4.36 -2.66 13.99
CA TYR A 235 -4.11 -1.59 12.99
C TYR A 235 -3.40 -0.36 13.56
N VAL A 236 -2.71 -0.50 14.70
CA VAL A 236 -1.90 0.57 15.28
C VAL A 236 -0.51 0.54 14.63
N PRO A 237 -0.02 1.66 14.08
CA PRO A 237 1.34 1.73 13.54
C PRO A 237 2.38 1.40 14.63
N VAL A 238 3.23 0.43 14.35
CA VAL A 238 4.33 0.01 15.24
C VAL A 238 5.70 0.34 14.68
N ASP A 239 5.79 0.58 13.37
CA ASP A 239 7.03 1.02 12.74
C ASP A 239 6.75 1.84 11.46
N THR A 240 7.72 2.71 11.13
CA THR A 240 7.75 3.51 9.90
C THR A 240 9.11 3.32 9.24
N ILE A 241 9.14 2.54 8.17
CA ILE A 241 10.36 2.04 7.56
C ILE A 241 10.75 2.91 6.37
N HIS A 242 12.00 3.35 6.37
CA HIS A 242 12.69 4.04 5.28
C HIS A 242 13.88 3.24 4.80
N ALA A 243 14.45 3.60 3.65
CA ALA A 243 15.69 3.00 3.22
C ALA A 243 16.84 3.33 4.19
N LEU A 244 17.71 2.36 4.40
CA LEU A 244 19.00 2.57 5.05
C LEU A 244 20.03 3.03 4.01
N ALA A 245 21.18 3.55 4.47
CA ALA A 245 22.27 3.88 3.57
C ALA A 245 22.70 2.63 2.79
N SER A 246 22.90 2.77 1.47
CA SER A 246 23.43 1.67 0.63
C SER A 246 24.86 1.32 1.04
N SER A 247 25.30 0.09 0.74
CA SER A 247 26.63 -0.41 1.08
C SER A 247 27.74 0.42 0.44
N ASP A 248 27.50 0.96 -0.76
CA ASP A 248 28.41 1.86 -1.47
C ASP A 248 28.33 3.32 -1.04
N GLY A 249 27.41 3.66 -0.11
CA GLY A 249 27.17 5.01 0.39
C GLY A 249 26.50 5.97 -0.59
N TYR A 250 26.03 5.51 -1.73
CA TYR A 250 25.36 6.36 -2.72
C TYR A 250 23.97 6.79 -2.28
N LEU A 251 23.18 5.86 -1.74
CA LEU A 251 21.86 6.15 -1.18
C LEU A 251 22.02 6.51 0.31
N PRO A 252 21.62 7.71 0.76
CA PRO A 252 21.66 8.07 2.18
C PRO A 252 20.56 7.37 2.97
N ALA A 253 20.80 7.15 4.26
CA ALA A 253 19.76 6.67 5.17
C ALA A 253 18.59 7.66 5.25
N GLY A 254 17.37 7.12 5.37
CA GLY A 254 16.15 7.92 5.38
C GLY A 254 15.63 8.26 3.98
N SER A 255 16.28 7.76 2.92
CA SER A 255 15.75 7.87 1.56
C SER A 255 14.39 7.21 1.43
N PRO A 256 13.51 7.73 0.56
CA PRO A 256 12.18 7.15 0.37
C PRO A 256 12.27 5.76 -0.22
N LEU A 257 11.41 4.87 0.26
CA LEU A 257 11.15 3.58 -0.36
C LEU A 257 10.21 3.73 -1.54
N ASP A 258 10.20 2.73 -2.40
CA ASP A 258 9.23 2.61 -3.48
C ASP A 258 7.99 1.84 -3.03
N GLY A 259 6.82 2.22 -3.58
CA GLY A 259 5.53 1.65 -3.22
C GLY A 259 5.19 0.32 -3.88
N HIS A 260 5.97 -0.15 -4.86
CA HIS A 260 5.55 -1.27 -5.69
C HIS A 260 5.48 -2.60 -4.96
N ASP A 261 6.50 -2.99 -4.23
CA ASP A 261 6.49 -4.25 -3.48
C ASP A 261 7.42 -4.20 -2.27
N PHE A 262 7.09 -5.02 -1.29
CA PHE A 262 7.85 -5.16 -0.05
C PHE A 262 7.73 -6.61 0.44
N TYR A 263 8.84 -7.22 0.77
CA TYR A 263 8.88 -8.58 1.30
C TYR A 263 9.35 -8.57 2.75
N PHE A 264 8.57 -9.18 3.63
CA PHE A 264 8.93 -9.33 5.04
C PHE A 264 9.23 -10.79 5.38
N PHE A 265 10.39 -11.04 5.98
CA PHE A 265 10.69 -12.28 6.70
C PHE A 265 10.24 -12.19 8.16
N SER A 266 10.36 -11.00 8.74
CA SER A 266 9.94 -10.64 10.11
C SER A 266 9.72 -9.13 10.20
N PRO A 267 9.22 -8.59 11.31
CA PRO A 267 9.07 -7.14 11.47
C PRO A 267 10.38 -6.34 11.32
N THR A 268 11.53 -6.97 11.55
CA THR A 268 12.86 -6.33 11.47
C THR A 268 13.74 -6.88 10.36
N HIS A 269 13.22 -7.83 9.55
CA HIS A 269 13.92 -8.43 8.43
C HIS A 269 13.06 -8.34 7.16
N TRP A 270 13.53 -7.60 6.16
CA TRP A 270 12.72 -7.26 4.98
C TRP A 270 13.58 -6.94 3.74
N ILE A 271 12.93 -7.01 2.57
CA ILE A 271 13.48 -6.57 1.27
C ILE A 271 12.58 -5.45 0.74
N ALA A 272 13.19 -4.37 0.27
CA ALA A 272 12.49 -3.26 -0.37
C ALA A 272 13.33 -2.58 -1.45
N SER A 273 12.67 -1.93 -2.39
CA SER A 273 13.27 -1.03 -3.37
C SER A 273 13.28 0.41 -2.84
N ALA A 274 14.31 1.18 -3.15
CA ALA A 274 14.27 2.62 -3.01
C ALA A 274 13.70 3.28 -4.25
N SER A 275 13.02 4.39 -4.06
CA SER A 275 12.35 5.13 -5.13
C SER A 275 13.21 6.28 -5.64
N TYR A 276 13.13 6.55 -6.95
CA TYR A 276 13.82 7.67 -7.60
C TYR A 276 15.33 7.74 -7.39
N VAL A 277 15.97 6.60 -7.34
CA VAL A 277 17.44 6.60 -7.34
C VAL A 277 17.91 6.88 -8.75
N GLU A 278 18.59 7.99 -8.93
CA GLU A 278 19.14 8.39 -10.23
C GLU A 278 20.65 8.18 -10.23
N ARG A 279 21.16 7.50 -11.24
CA ARG A 279 22.61 7.38 -11.49
C ARG A 279 22.94 7.75 -12.93
N GLU A 280 24.18 8.17 -13.16
CA GLU A 280 24.70 8.32 -14.51
C GLU A 280 25.09 6.94 -15.05
N VAL A 281 24.47 6.53 -16.16
CA VAL A 281 24.74 5.27 -16.85
C VAL A 281 25.12 5.61 -18.28
N ASN A 282 26.34 5.31 -18.66
CA ASN A 282 26.93 5.66 -19.98
C ASN A 282 26.79 7.15 -20.34
N GLY A 283 27.03 8.04 -19.37
CA GLY A 283 26.93 9.50 -19.56
C GLY A 283 25.52 10.05 -19.60
N VAL A 284 24.51 9.23 -19.34
CA VAL A 284 23.09 9.62 -19.29
C VAL A 284 22.52 9.42 -17.90
N LYS A 285 21.84 10.42 -17.36
CA LYS A 285 21.15 10.33 -16.08
C LYS A 285 19.89 9.48 -16.24
N ARG A 286 19.80 8.39 -15.47
CA ARG A 286 18.70 7.42 -15.53
C ARG A 286 18.18 7.10 -14.13
N ALA A 287 16.88 6.79 -14.04
CA ALA A 287 16.33 6.11 -12.88
C ALA A 287 16.77 4.64 -12.91
N VAL A 288 17.40 4.19 -11.82
CA VAL A 288 17.99 2.85 -11.72
C VAL A 288 17.24 2.00 -10.69
N GLY A 289 17.27 0.70 -10.87
CA GLY A 289 16.75 -0.25 -9.90
C GLY A 289 17.73 -0.40 -8.74
N TYR A 290 17.23 -0.23 -7.52
CA TYR A 290 17.94 -0.50 -6.29
C TYR A 290 17.04 -1.25 -5.31
N LEU A 291 17.56 -2.34 -4.76
CA LEU A 291 16.92 -3.10 -3.70
C LEU A 291 17.89 -3.28 -2.54
N GLN A 292 17.37 -3.32 -1.33
CA GLN A 292 18.12 -3.69 -0.14
C GLN A 292 17.37 -4.72 0.68
N GLU A 293 18.12 -5.65 1.25
CA GLU A 293 17.70 -6.52 2.35
C GLU A 293 18.26 -5.97 3.65
N VAL A 294 17.37 -5.80 4.61
CA VAL A 294 17.71 -5.30 5.94
C VAL A 294 17.35 -6.33 6.98
N ASP A 295 18.28 -6.66 7.87
CA ASP A 295 18.03 -7.49 9.05
C ASP A 295 18.56 -6.81 10.31
N GLY A 296 17.68 -6.69 11.33
CA GLY A 296 18.01 -6.07 12.61
C GLY A 296 18.56 -4.63 12.47
N GLY A 297 18.04 -3.86 11.50
CA GLY A 297 18.45 -2.48 11.27
C GLY A 297 19.78 -2.30 10.53
N LYS A 298 20.26 -3.34 9.83
CA LYS A 298 21.47 -3.31 9.00
C LYS A 298 21.16 -3.81 7.61
N VAL A 299 21.71 -3.16 6.60
CA VAL A 299 21.75 -3.69 5.23
C VAL A 299 22.66 -4.91 5.24
N VAL A 300 22.08 -6.08 4.96
CA VAL A 300 22.80 -7.36 4.88
C VAL A 300 23.11 -7.74 3.43
N PHE A 301 22.32 -7.22 2.50
CA PHE A 301 22.52 -7.35 1.07
C PHE A 301 21.88 -6.17 0.35
N ASP A 302 22.52 -5.64 -0.70
CA ASP A 302 21.90 -4.68 -1.62
C ASP A 302 22.30 -4.98 -3.07
N TRP A 303 21.43 -4.56 -3.98
CA TRP A 303 21.51 -4.87 -5.39
C TRP A 303 21.22 -3.63 -6.25
N TRP A 304 22.04 -3.42 -7.28
CA TRP A 304 21.90 -2.32 -8.22
C TRP A 304 21.74 -2.82 -9.65
N SER A 305 20.77 -2.31 -10.41
CA SER A 305 20.65 -2.62 -11.83
C SER A 305 21.85 -2.12 -12.65
N THR A 306 22.58 -1.14 -12.13
CA THR A 306 23.81 -0.61 -12.78
C THR A 306 24.99 -1.57 -12.78
N ASP A 307 24.98 -2.58 -11.92
CA ASP A 307 26.02 -3.61 -11.87
C ASP A 307 25.80 -4.70 -12.95
N HIS A 308 24.67 -4.58 -13.72
CA HIS A 308 24.22 -5.51 -14.73
C HIS A 308 24.05 -4.80 -16.08
N PRO A 309 25.16 -4.58 -16.84
CA PRO A 309 25.10 -3.86 -18.11
C PRO A 309 24.17 -4.49 -19.14
N GLU A 310 23.95 -5.81 -19.08
CA GLU A 310 23.00 -6.52 -19.93
C GLU A 310 21.56 -6.00 -19.80
N MET A 311 21.16 -5.43 -18.66
CA MET A 311 19.83 -4.84 -18.47
C MET A 311 19.65 -3.58 -19.33
N LEU A 312 20.72 -2.84 -19.58
CA LEU A 312 20.67 -1.70 -20.49
C LEU A 312 20.50 -2.16 -21.94
N ASP A 313 21.21 -3.24 -22.35
CA ASP A 313 21.05 -3.83 -23.66
C ASP A 313 19.59 -4.32 -23.88
N TRP A 314 19.00 -4.92 -22.83
CA TRP A 314 17.57 -5.31 -22.87
C TRP A 314 16.64 -4.09 -23.00
N ALA A 315 16.96 -3.01 -22.31
CA ALA A 315 16.17 -1.78 -22.37
C ALA A 315 16.26 -1.11 -23.76
N GLU A 316 17.44 -1.10 -24.38
CA GLU A 316 17.63 -0.55 -25.73
C GLU A 316 16.91 -1.36 -26.80
N ALA A 317 16.68 -2.64 -26.54
CA ALA A 317 15.92 -3.52 -27.45
C ALA A 317 14.38 -3.36 -27.30
N MET A 318 13.89 -2.68 -26.24
CA MET A 318 12.45 -2.51 -26.01
C MET A 318 11.83 -1.52 -26.98
N THR A 319 10.59 -1.84 -27.39
CA THR A 319 9.78 -1.00 -28.29
C THR A 319 8.46 -0.56 -27.70
N THR A 320 8.03 -1.21 -26.63
CA THR A 320 6.72 -0.96 -25.98
C THR A 320 6.78 0.22 -25.02
N PHE A 321 7.92 0.42 -24.35
CA PHE A 321 8.10 1.46 -23.36
C PHE A 321 9.24 2.39 -23.72
N ASP A 322 9.15 3.64 -23.29
CA ASP A 322 10.30 4.55 -23.30
C ASP A 322 11.21 4.22 -22.12
N THR A 323 12.33 3.57 -22.42
CA THR A 323 13.36 3.16 -21.48
C THR A 323 14.53 4.15 -21.37
N SER A 324 14.40 5.33 -21.98
CA SER A 324 15.49 6.31 -22.03
C SER A 324 15.87 6.85 -20.65
N TYR A 325 14.90 6.94 -19.73
CA TYR A 325 15.11 7.41 -18.36
C TYR A 325 14.92 6.28 -17.34
N ASP A 326 13.72 5.69 -17.25
CA ASP A 326 13.39 4.59 -16.36
C ASP A 326 13.51 3.27 -17.12
N TYR A 327 14.73 2.73 -17.13
CA TYR A 327 15.05 1.63 -18.03
C TYR A 327 14.69 0.24 -17.48
N VAL A 328 14.41 0.10 -16.17
CA VAL A 328 14.07 -1.20 -15.59
C VAL A 328 12.66 -1.24 -15.00
N HIS A 329 12.25 -0.22 -14.26
CA HIS A 329 10.97 -0.12 -13.57
C HIS A 329 10.63 -1.37 -12.76
N PHE A 330 11.34 -1.56 -11.65
CA PHE A 330 11.09 -2.66 -10.70
C PHE A 330 9.66 -2.60 -10.14
N ASN A 331 8.97 -3.74 -10.04
CA ASN A 331 7.61 -3.76 -9.50
C ASN A 331 7.23 -4.98 -8.64
N SER A 332 8.04 -6.00 -8.56
CA SER A 332 7.82 -7.06 -7.56
C SER A 332 9.08 -7.83 -7.21
N VAL A 333 9.14 -8.27 -5.94
CA VAL A 333 10.14 -9.18 -5.40
C VAL A 333 9.47 -10.39 -4.77
N ASP A 334 10.02 -11.56 -5.00
CA ASP A 334 9.68 -12.80 -4.31
C ASP A 334 10.96 -13.52 -3.89
N VAL A 335 10.91 -14.29 -2.81
CA VAL A 335 12.02 -15.10 -2.35
C VAL A 335 11.78 -16.54 -2.72
N MET A 336 12.65 -17.08 -3.56
CA MET A 336 12.54 -18.43 -4.05
C MET A 336 12.95 -19.46 -2.97
N PRO A 337 12.54 -20.73 -3.07
CA PRO A 337 12.86 -21.76 -2.07
C PRO A 337 14.36 -22.00 -1.84
N ASP A 338 15.21 -21.63 -2.80
CA ASP A 338 16.66 -21.70 -2.70
C ASP A 338 17.32 -20.44 -2.09
N GLY A 339 16.50 -19.47 -1.65
CA GLY A 339 16.95 -18.22 -1.04
C GLY A 339 17.28 -17.11 -2.04
N ASN A 340 17.29 -17.38 -3.33
CA ASN A 340 17.51 -16.37 -4.36
C ASN A 340 16.26 -15.51 -4.57
N TRP A 341 16.44 -14.34 -5.20
CA TRP A 341 15.32 -13.43 -5.45
C TRP A 341 14.74 -13.60 -6.86
N LEU A 342 13.42 -13.58 -6.96
CA LEU A 342 12.71 -13.41 -8.22
C LEU A 342 12.29 -11.94 -8.33
N LEU A 343 12.86 -11.22 -9.29
CA LEU A 343 12.58 -9.81 -9.52
C LEU A 343 11.81 -9.62 -10.81
N SER A 344 10.86 -8.68 -10.82
CA SER A 344 10.10 -8.30 -12.02
C SER A 344 10.38 -6.85 -12.39
N PHE A 345 10.71 -6.64 -13.67
CA PHE A 345 11.06 -5.37 -14.28
C PHE A 345 10.07 -5.05 -15.40
N ARG A 346 9.21 -4.06 -15.17
CA ARG A 346 8.12 -3.70 -16.08
C ARG A 346 8.61 -3.12 -17.41
N ALA A 347 9.54 -2.17 -17.35
CA ALA A 347 9.96 -1.42 -18.53
C ALA A 347 10.66 -2.30 -19.57
N ILE A 348 11.32 -3.35 -19.13
CA ILE A 348 12.00 -4.33 -19.99
C ILE A 348 11.25 -5.65 -20.12
N SER A 349 9.99 -5.71 -19.65
CA SER A 349 9.14 -6.91 -19.73
C SER A 349 9.87 -8.19 -19.33
N THR A 350 10.63 -8.14 -18.22
CA THR A 350 11.55 -9.20 -17.80
C THR A 350 11.32 -9.64 -16.37
N ILE A 351 11.43 -10.93 -16.14
CA ILE A 351 11.49 -11.55 -14.80
C ILE A 351 12.86 -12.20 -14.69
N ALA A 352 13.60 -11.91 -13.63
CA ALA A 352 14.94 -12.44 -13.43
C ALA A 352 15.09 -13.10 -12.07
N LYS A 353 15.92 -14.17 -12.03
CA LYS A 353 16.42 -14.75 -10.79
C LYS A 353 17.78 -14.14 -10.47
N VAL A 354 17.87 -13.56 -9.29
CA VAL A 354 19.10 -12.93 -8.80
C VAL A 354 19.65 -13.73 -7.64
N SER A 355 20.91 -14.04 -7.73
CA SER A 355 21.68 -14.74 -6.69
C SER A 355 21.76 -13.88 -5.44
N HIS A 356 21.31 -14.40 -4.30
CA HIS A 356 21.46 -13.74 -3.01
C HIS A 356 22.89 -13.76 -2.49
N ALA A 357 23.74 -14.63 -3.05
CA ALA A 357 25.14 -14.76 -2.61
C ALA A 357 26.04 -13.63 -3.14
N ASP A 358 25.81 -13.18 -4.38
CA ASP A 358 26.71 -12.24 -5.07
C ASP A 358 25.99 -11.23 -5.98
N GLY A 359 24.65 -11.26 -6.04
CA GLY A 359 23.86 -10.34 -6.85
C GLY A 359 23.80 -10.68 -8.35
N ALA A 360 24.44 -11.73 -8.82
CA ALA A 360 24.46 -12.09 -10.24
C ALA A 360 23.06 -12.46 -10.75
N ILE A 361 22.73 -12.05 -11.96
CA ILE A 361 21.53 -12.53 -12.65
C ILE A 361 21.81 -13.95 -13.13
N LEU A 362 21.17 -14.94 -12.48
CA LEU A 362 21.34 -16.36 -12.82
C LEU A 362 20.62 -16.72 -14.11
N TRP A 363 19.41 -16.16 -14.31
CA TRP A 363 18.67 -16.26 -15.55
C TRP A 363 17.67 -15.12 -15.67
N ALA A 364 17.25 -14.84 -16.91
CA ALA A 364 16.20 -13.88 -17.22
C ALA A 364 15.19 -14.51 -18.17
N LEU A 365 13.89 -14.29 -17.88
CA LEU A 365 12.76 -14.65 -18.71
C LEU A 365 12.17 -13.38 -19.32
N HIS A 366 12.38 -13.20 -20.63
CA HIS A 366 11.91 -12.03 -21.38
C HIS A 366 10.53 -12.30 -21.96
N GLY A 367 9.60 -11.37 -21.72
CA GLY A 367 8.21 -11.51 -22.16
C GLY A 367 8.01 -11.15 -23.64
N GLU A 368 8.64 -10.07 -24.13
CA GLU A 368 8.48 -9.57 -25.49
C GLU A 368 9.45 -10.18 -26.51
N ALA A 369 10.61 -10.63 -26.05
CA ALA A 369 11.65 -11.15 -26.90
C ALA A 369 11.40 -12.61 -27.25
N GLY A 370 10.87 -12.85 -28.43
CA GLY A 370 10.79 -14.18 -29.00
C GLY A 370 9.43 -14.59 -29.52
N SER A 371 9.38 -14.79 -30.79
CA SER A 371 8.20 -15.12 -31.59
C SER A 371 7.53 -16.47 -31.28
N LEU A 372 8.04 -17.26 -30.34
CA LEU A 372 7.50 -18.59 -30.03
C LEU A 372 6.47 -18.59 -28.91
N TYR A 373 6.44 -17.53 -28.12
CA TYR A 373 5.43 -17.35 -27.10
C TYR A 373 4.81 -15.99 -27.30
N GLU A 374 3.51 -15.92 -27.33
CA GLU A 374 2.82 -14.70 -26.98
C GLU A 374 3.25 -14.35 -25.56
N GLY A 375 4.39 -13.68 -25.43
CA GLY A 375 5.02 -13.35 -24.17
C GLY A 375 4.15 -12.48 -23.28
N PHE A 376 4.62 -12.13 -22.11
CA PHE A 376 4.00 -11.10 -21.28
C PHE A 376 4.64 -9.74 -21.56
N SER A 377 3.96 -8.65 -21.23
CA SER A 377 4.53 -7.30 -21.37
C SER A 377 3.98 -6.34 -20.32
N GLY A 378 4.89 -5.55 -19.74
CA GLY A 378 4.56 -4.60 -18.68
C GLY A 378 3.99 -5.26 -17.43
N GLN A 379 4.35 -6.51 -17.19
CA GLN A 379 3.80 -7.40 -16.18
C GLN A 379 4.00 -6.87 -14.76
N HIS A 380 3.14 -7.35 -13.84
CA HIS A 380 3.20 -7.07 -12.41
C HIS A 380 3.08 -8.36 -11.60
N TYR A 381 3.53 -8.29 -10.35
CA TYR A 381 3.29 -9.29 -9.32
C TYR A 381 3.74 -10.70 -9.72
N ALA A 382 4.96 -10.85 -10.23
CA ALA A 382 5.54 -12.17 -10.49
C ALA A 382 5.79 -12.92 -9.18
N ARG A 383 5.35 -14.19 -9.10
CA ARG A 383 5.53 -15.05 -7.92
C ARG A 383 5.97 -16.44 -8.34
N TYR A 384 6.88 -17.04 -7.55
CA TYR A 384 7.39 -18.38 -7.78
C TYR A 384 6.63 -19.41 -6.93
N HIS A 385 6.29 -20.53 -7.53
CA HIS A 385 5.57 -21.61 -6.87
C HIS A 385 6.28 -22.94 -7.13
N GLN A 386 6.74 -23.57 -6.07
CA GLN A 386 7.21 -24.94 -6.12
C GLN A 386 6.05 -25.89 -5.78
N LYS A 387 5.65 -26.73 -6.74
CA LYS A 387 4.57 -27.71 -6.59
C LYS A 387 5.12 -29.11 -6.81
N SER A 388 4.36 -30.13 -6.42
CA SER A 388 4.75 -31.54 -6.56
C SER A 388 4.94 -32.00 -8.01
N ASP A 389 4.33 -31.30 -8.96
CA ASP A 389 4.37 -31.60 -10.39
C ASP A 389 5.28 -30.67 -11.19
N GLY A 390 5.99 -29.77 -10.53
CA GLY A 390 6.97 -28.87 -11.12
C GLY A 390 6.96 -27.45 -10.55
N ASN A 391 7.82 -26.62 -11.12
CA ASN A 391 7.95 -25.22 -10.74
C ASN A 391 7.13 -24.32 -11.65
N TYR A 392 6.55 -23.26 -11.08
CA TYR A 392 5.70 -22.33 -11.81
C TYR A 392 6.05 -20.89 -11.46
N ILE A 393 5.87 -20.02 -12.44
CA ILE A 393 5.86 -18.56 -12.22
C ILE A 393 4.45 -18.07 -12.58
N THR A 394 3.80 -17.37 -11.67
CA THR A 394 2.55 -16.67 -11.94
C THR A 394 2.81 -15.21 -12.23
N VAL A 395 2.06 -14.65 -13.20
CA VAL A 395 2.27 -13.30 -13.72
C VAL A 395 0.93 -12.64 -13.98
N PHE A 396 0.76 -11.42 -13.51
CA PHE A 396 -0.27 -10.51 -14.01
C PHE A 396 0.30 -9.80 -15.24
N ASP A 397 -0.05 -10.28 -16.43
CA ASP A 397 0.40 -9.75 -17.71
C ASP A 397 -0.49 -8.58 -18.13
N ASN A 398 0.01 -7.35 -18.00
CA ASN A 398 -0.72 -6.16 -18.43
C ASN A 398 -0.94 -6.14 -19.95
N GLY A 399 -0.08 -6.79 -20.73
CA GLY A 399 -0.27 -6.96 -22.16
C GLY A 399 -0.08 -5.68 -22.99
N ASN A 400 0.80 -4.77 -22.54
CA ASN A 400 0.99 -3.47 -23.16
C ASN A 400 1.53 -3.53 -24.60
N ALA A 401 2.31 -4.58 -24.95
CA ALA A 401 2.84 -4.76 -26.31
C ALA A 401 1.78 -5.20 -27.33
N ARG A 402 0.60 -5.59 -26.89
CA ARG A 402 -0.47 -6.09 -27.75
C ARG A 402 -1.30 -4.96 -28.34
N GLN A 403 -1.86 -5.20 -29.52
CA GLN A 403 -2.75 -4.25 -30.19
C GLN A 403 -4.05 -4.96 -30.64
N PRO A 404 -5.21 -4.66 -30.03
CA PRO A 404 -5.41 -3.82 -28.83
C PRO A 404 -4.78 -4.41 -27.57
N GLY A 405 -4.50 -3.58 -26.58
CA GLY A 405 -4.01 -4.03 -25.27
C GLY A 405 -4.92 -5.11 -24.67
N LEU A 406 -4.33 -6.17 -24.13
CA LEU A 406 -5.07 -7.33 -23.63
C LEU A 406 -4.41 -7.88 -22.36
N THR A 407 -5.05 -7.67 -21.23
CA THR A 407 -4.57 -8.15 -19.94
C THR A 407 -4.85 -9.65 -19.78
N ARG A 408 -3.87 -10.38 -19.26
CA ARG A 408 -3.99 -11.80 -18.94
C ARG A 408 -3.42 -12.12 -17.58
N THR A 409 -3.87 -13.22 -17.01
CA THR A 409 -3.21 -13.84 -15.87
C THR A 409 -2.59 -15.15 -16.30
N LEU A 410 -1.29 -15.26 -16.13
CA LEU A 410 -0.51 -16.38 -16.65
C LEU A 410 0.01 -17.26 -15.53
N ARG A 411 -0.04 -18.57 -15.74
CA ARG A 411 0.70 -19.58 -15.02
C ARG A 411 1.70 -20.23 -15.99
N LEU A 412 2.98 -20.00 -15.76
CA LEU A 412 4.06 -20.51 -16.59
C LEU A 412 4.71 -21.68 -15.86
N LYS A 413 4.64 -22.88 -16.42
CA LYS A 413 5.41 -24.03 -15.92
C LYS A 413 6.84 -23.89 -16.43
N VAL A 414 7.79 -23.83 -15.53
CA VAL A 414 9.18 -23.56 -15.87
C VAL A 414 10.09 -24.74 -15.58
N GLN A 415 11.14 -24.86 -16.37
CA GLN A 415 12.29 -25.71 -16.12
C GLN A 415 13.50 -24.79 -16.01
N GLU A 416 14.21 -24.88 -14.91
CA GLU A 416 15.39 -24.06 -14.64
C GLU A 416 16.60 -24.93 -14.35
N ASP A 417 17.73 -24.49 -14.87
CA ASP A 417 19.07 -24.95 -14.54
C ASP A 417 19.80 -23.83 -13.79
N ALA A 418 21.06 -24.03 -13.46
CA ALA A 418 21.85 -23.06 -12.70
C ALA A 418 21.85 -21.66 -13.33
N ASN A 419 21.89 -21.56 -14.68
CA ASN A 419 22.02 -20.30 -15.41
C ASN A 419 21.05 -20.17 -16.58
N SER A 420 19.97 -20.93 -16.59
CA SER A 420 18.98 -20.88 -17.66
C SER A 420 17.57 -21.19 -17.17
N ILE A 421 16.60 -20.68 -17.89
CA ILE A 421 15.18 -20.95 -17.68
C ILE A 421 14.48 -21.20 -19.01
N SER A 422 13.55 -22.13 -19.01
CA SER A 422 12.64 -22.34 -20.15
C SER A 422 11.21 -22.51 -19.66
N VAL A 423 10.25 -22.10 -20.49
CA VAL A 423 8.83 -22.31 -20.25
C VAL A 423 8.41 -23.58 -20.96
N SER A 424 8.03 -24.60 -20.20
CA SER A 424 7.58 -25.90 -20.75
C SER A 424 6.09 -25.91 -21.08
N SER A 425 5.28 -25.12 -20.37
CA SER A 425 3.89 -24.85 -20.72
C SER A 425 3.41 -23.52 -20.19
N LYS A 426 2.44 -22.92 -20.88
CA LYS A 426 1.79 -21.66 -20.52
C LYS A 426 0.28 -21.89 -20.42
N GLU A 427 -0.30 -21.46 -19.34
CA GLU A 427 -1.74 -21.44 -19.12
C GLU A 427 -2.22 -20.00 -18.97
N ASN A 428 -3.16 -19.59 -19.82
CA ASN A 428 -3.92 -18.36 -19.65
C ASN A 428 -5.08 -18.67 -18.71
N LEU A 429 -4.97 -18.29 -17.43
CA LEU A 429 -6.04 -18.54 -16.46
C LEU A 429 -7.26 -17.70 -16.80
N ILE A 430 -7.06 -16.40 -16.99
CA ILE A 430 -8.09 -15.45 -17.46
C ILE A 430 -7.44 -14.51 -18.47
N GLU A 431 -8.21 -14.19 -19.48
CA GLU A 431 -7.90 -13.15 -20.47
C GLU A 431 -9.03 -12.11 -20.44
N SER A 432 -8.70 -10.86 -20.26
CA SER A 432 -9.71 -9.80 -20.26
C SER A 432 -10.23 -9.56 -21.66
N SER A 433 -11.44 -9.02 -21.79
CA SER A 433 -11.86 -8.46 -23.07
C SER A 433 -11.00 -7.25 -23.44
N PRO A 434 -10.85 -6.92 -24.73
CA PRO A 434 -10.15 -5.70 -25.14
C PRO A 434 -10.76 -4.41 -24.57
N SER A 435 -12.03 -4.45 -24.17
CA SER A 435 -12.71 -3.34 -23.48
C SER A 435 -12.30 -3.18 -22.02
N TYR A 436 -11.53 -4.12 -21.46
CA TYR A 436 -11.07 -4.09 -20.08
C TYR A 436 -9.55 -4.29 -20.01
N PHE A 437 -8.83 -3.35 -20.56
CA PHE A 437 -7.37 -3.37 -20.54
C PHE A 437 -6.84 -2.72 -19.27
N THR A 438 -6.00 -3.45 -18.52
CA THR A 438 -5.30 -2.96 -17.32
C THR A 438 -3.88 -2.56 -17.70
N GLN A 439 -3.67 -1.26 -17.93
CA GLN A 439 -2.39 -0.76 -18.45
C GLN A 439 -1.22 -0.85 -17.46
N ALA A 440 -1.49 -0.91 -16.16
CA ALA A 440 -0.49 -0.97 -15.09
C ALA A 440 -1.08 -1.56 -13.81
N CYS A 441 -0.21 -1.95 -12.88
CA CYS A 441 -0.60 -2.48 -11.58
C CYS A 441 -1.31 -3.85 -11.68
N GLY A 442 -1.93 -4.31 -10.61
CA GLY A 442 -2.64 -5.58 -10.56
C GLY A 442 -1.84 -6.71 -9.92
N ALA A 443 -2.53 -7.82 -9.64
CA ALA A 443 -1.97 -9.01 -9.03
C ALA A 443 -2.71 -10.27 -9.45
N LEU A 444 -1.97 -11.38 -9.52
CA LEU A 444 -2.51 -12.74 -9.60
C LEU A 444 -2.05 -13.52 -8.36
N LEU A 445 -3.01 -14.08 -7.61
CA LEU A 445 -2.73 -14.96 -6.49
C LEU A 445 -3.25 -16.37 -6.84
N ASP A 446 -2.34 -17.34 -6.84
CA ASP A 446 -2.64 -18.75 -7.17
C ASP A 446 -2.75 -19.59 -5.90
N PHE A 447 -3.97 -20.03 -5.58
CA PHE A 447 -4.28 -20.90 -4.45
C PHE A 447 -4.35 -22.39 -4.86
N GLY A 448 -3.77 -22.74 -6.00
CA GLY A 448 -3.71 -24.11 -6.49
C GLY A 448 -5.09 -24.72 -6.74
N ASN A 449 -5.38 -25.83 -6.07
CA ASN A 449 -6.65 -26.54 -6.24
C ASN A 449 -7.86 -25.78 -5.68
N GLN A 450 -7.66 -24.72 -4.93
CA GLN A 450 -8.77 -23.88 -4.45
C GLN A 450 -9.21 -22.86 -5.50
N GLY A 451 -8.36 -22.55 -6.48
CA GLY A 451 -8.60 -21.55 -7.51
C GLY A 451 -7.59 -20.41 -7.48
N PHE A 452 -7.97 -19.24 -7.95
CA PHE A 452 -7.10 -18.08 -8.02
C PHE A 452 -7.87 -16.77 -7.88
N VAL A 453 -7.16 -15.72 -7.47
CA VAL A 453 -7.70 -14.37 -7.30
C VAL A 453 -6.96 -13.41 -8.21
N VAL A 454 -7.71 -12.55 -8.89
CA VAL A 454 -7.21 -11.48 -9.75
C VAL A 454 -7.55 -10.15 -9.10
N GLY A 455 -6.53 -9.45 -8.59
CA GLY A 455 -6.63 -8.06 -8.19
C GLY A 455 -6.40 -7.20 -9.42
N TRP A 456 -7.46 -6.55 -9.91
CA TRP A 456 -7.39 -5.71 -11.10
C TRP A 456 -6.68 -4.39 -10.79
N GLY A 457 -5.77 -3.98 -11.64
CA GLY A 457 -5.02 -2.75 -11.49
C GLY A 457 -5.69 -1.58 -12.23
N TRP A 458 -4.85 -0.69 -12.77
CA TRP A 458 -5.29 0.51 -13.49
C TRP A 458 -5.85 0.17 -14.87
N SER A 459 -7.16 0.14 -14.98
CA SER A 459 -7.86 -0.07 -16.25
C SER A 459 -8.03 1.24 -17.03
N THR A 460 -7.93 1.16 -18.36
CA THR A 460 -8.19 2.28 -19.30
C THR A 460 -9.65 2.32 -19.75
N GLU A 461 -10.50 1.44 -19.27
CA GLU A 461 -11.90 1.41 -19.68
C GLU A 461 -12.58 2.74 -19.40
N THR A 462 -13.02 3.42 -20.45
CA THR A 462 -13.70 4.70 -20.34
C THR A 462 -15.04 4.52 -19.64
N GLY A 463 -15.12 4.97 -18.39
CA GLY A 463 -16.35 5.06 -17.63
C GLY A 463 -16.57 4.03 -16.53
N ASN A 464 -15.80 2.95 -16.47
CA ASN A 464 -16.04 1.86 -15.51
C ASN A 464 -14.76 1.21 -14.98
N CYS A 465 -13.84 1.97 -14.38
CA CYS A 465 -12.78 1.41 -13.53
C CYS A 465 -13.35 0.85 -12.21
N ASN A 466 -14.42 0.07 -12.30
CA ASN A 466 -15.15 -0.34 -11.13
C ASN A 466 -14.83 -1.74 -10.63
N ARG A 467 -14.18 -2.58 -11.46
CA ARG A 467 -13.75 -3.93 -11.05
C ARG A 467 -12.47 -3.85 -10.22
N LEU A 468 -12.55 -4.36 -8.99
CA LEU A 468 -11.44 -4.34 -8.04
C LEU A 468 -10.78 -5.71 -7.91
N VAL A 469 -11.61 -6.75 -7.78
CA VAL A 469 -11.13 -8.12 -7.58
C VAL A 469 -12.12 -9.12 -8.18
N SER A 470 -11.58 -10.19 -8.73
CA SER A 470 -12.35 -11.36 -9.16
C SER A 470 -11.71 -12.62 -8.60
N GLU A 471 -12.51 -13.54 -8.09
CA GLU A 471 -12.08 -14.85 -7.65
C GLU A 471 -12.68 -15.94 -8.53
N TYR A 472 -11.85 -16.88 -8.92
CA TYR A 472 -12.20 -17.95 -9.83
C TYR A 472 -11.93 -19.32 -9.23
N ALA A 473 -12.75 -20.29 -9.62
CA ALA A 473 -12.47 -21.70 -9.41
C ALA A 473 -11.26 -22.18 -10.24
N PRO A 474 -10.70 -23.35 -9.96
CA PRO A 474 -9.58 -23.89 -10.75
C PRO A 474 -9.90 -24.07 -12.24
N ASP A 475 -11.16 -24.26 -12.59
CA ASP A 475 -11.64 -24.40 -13.98
C ASP A 475 -11.90 -23.04 -14.68
N GLY A 476 -11.59 -21.92 -14.01
CA GLY A 476 -11.81 -20.56 -14.52
C GLY A 476 -13.24 -20.04 -14.36
N SER A 477 -14.15 -20.78 -13.73
CA SER A 477 -15.49 -20.27 -13.43
C SER A 477 -15.45 -19.20 -12.35
N LEU A 478 -16.16 -18.09 -12.58
CA LEU A 478 -16.21 -16.96 -11.66
C LEU A 478 -16.99 -17.32 -10.39
N ARG A 479 -16.40 -17.09 -9.22
CA ARG A 479 -17.02 -17.33 -7.91
C ARG A 479 -17.42 -16.05 -7.20
N PHE A 480 -16.59 -15.00 -7.31
CA PHE A 480 -16.79 -13.75 -6.60
C PHE A 480 -16.23 -12.60 -7.41
N GLU A 481 -16.92 -11.49 -7.40
CA GLU A 481 -16.44 -10.22 -7.97
C GLU A 481 -16.81 -9.06 -7.06
N LEU A 482 -15.87 -8.12 -6.91
CA LEU A 482 -16.05 -6.89 -6.17
C LEU A 482 -15.86 -5.70 -7.11
N HIS A 483 -16.84 -4.83 -7.14
CA HIS A 483 -16.83 -3.62 -7.96
C HIS A 483 -17.01 -2.38 -7.08
N HIS A 484 -16.46 -1.25 -7.48
CA HIS A 484 -16.92 0.04 -6.95
C HIS A 484 -18.40 0.26 -7.28
N LEU A 485 -19.13 0.88 -6.38
CA LEU A 485 -20.48 1.38 -6.71
C LEU A 485 -20.37 2.48 -7.77
N LEU A 486 -21.16 2.34 -8.82
CA LEU A 486 -21.41 3.42 -9.78
C LEU A 486 -21.96 4.64 -9.02
N ASN A 487 -21.46 5.84 -9.31
CA ASN A 487 -21.75 7.10 -8.63
C ASN A 487 -21.06 7.32 -7.27
N ASN A 488 -20.15 6.45 -6.85
CA ASN A 488 -19.26 6.75 -5.76
C ASN A 488 -18.14 7.69 -6.28
N PRO A 489 -17.79 8.79 -5.58
CA PRO A 489 -16.64 9.63 -5.94
C PRO A 489 -15.33 8.84 -6.08
N MET A 490 -15.25 7.66 -5.45
CA MET A 490 -14.13 6.75 -5.55
C MET A 490 -14.15 5.83 -6.77
N SER A 491 -15.24 5.77 -7.52
CA SER A 491 -15.39 4.86 -8.67
C SER A 491 -14.40 5.15 -9.81
N VAL A 492 -13.80 6.34 -9.83
CA VAL A 492 -12.75 6.74 -10.79
C VAL A 492 -11.33 6.49 -10.26
N ASN A 493 -11.19 5.93 -9.05
CA ASN A 493 -9.90 5.67 -8.45
C ASN A 493 -9.52 4.19 -8.61
N PRO A 494 -8.60 3.89 -9.54
CA PRO A 494 -8.21 2.52 -9.79
C PRO A 494 -7.47 1.91 -8.60
N SER A 495 -7.68 0.61 -8.39
CA SER A 495 -6.87 -0.16 -7.46
C SER A 495 -5.42 -0.18 -7.92
N TYR A 496 -4.49 -0.03 -6.98
CA TYR A 496 -3.10 -0.40 -7.23
C TYR A 496 -2.98 -1.92 -7.26
N ARG A 497 -3.45 -2.56 -6.22
CA ARG A 497 -3.39 -4.00 -6.03
C ARG A 497 -4.47 -4.42 -5.04
N CYS A 498 -5.10 -5.54 -5.30
CA CYS A 498 -5.89 -6.26 -4.33
C CYS A 498 -5.24 -7.62 -4.10
N VAL A 499 -4.95 -7.95 -2.85
CA VAL A 499 -4.46 -9.27 -2.44
C VAL A 499 -5.44 -9.93 -1.49
N LYS A 500 -5.44 -11.26 -1.43
CA LYS A 500 -6.25 -12.05 -0.52
C LYS A 500 -5.33 -12.81 0.43
N CYS A 501 -5.62 -12.76 1.72
CA CYS A 501 -4.89 -13.48 2.75
C CYS A 501 -5.86 -14.12 3.74
N GLU A 502 -5.52 -15.35 4.17
CA GLU A 502 -6.22 -16.05 5.26
C GLU A 502 -5.94 -15.44 6.63
#